data_7cd3431494e167c641785c38a7ca0132
#
_entry.id   7cd3431494e167c641785c38a7ca0132
#
_cell.length_a   1.000
_cell.length_b   1.000
_cell.length_c   1.000
_cell.angle_alpha   90.00
_cell.angle_beta   90.00
_cell.angle_gamma   90.00
#
_symmetry.space_group_name_H-M   'P 1'
#
loop_
_entity.id
_entity.type
_entity.pdbx_description
1 polymer ?
#
loop_
_entity_poly.entity_id
_entity_poly.type
_entity_poly.pdbx_seq_one_letter_code
_entity_poly.pdbx_strand_id
1 'polypeptide(L)'
;MPWGFALLAAVSSLTYGGDHAVNVWASTNLANMGDHPVEALIASAFLFGADPWACLRSIAFAGAVLAFLVFRFGNMRAVALIAAGQVFGTLVSEGLLAARIAAGQADPALRTTLDVGPSYVIVSALAAVVAAGARRWHRWAAFAALAGRAPHITSGLTTLGVTPVGHVTALSTGMLLAWGLRSSDARHRYLHRLTLRAAPLQTEGRTNGRVPSVARPPARRRVTPHDRLDGTGVKLSTPFETHCGASSLTSTAPVSSKDEGCPGE
;
A
#
# COMPACT_ATOMS: atom_id res chain seq x y z
N MET A 1 4.60 -5.22 12.32
CA MET A 1 3.72 -4.10 11.98
C MET A 1 2.68 -4.39 10.89
N PRO A 2 2.99 -4.93 9.69
CA PRO A 2 1.95 -5.24 8.69
C PRO A 2 0.87 -6.20 9.19
N TRP A 3 1.24 -7.17 10.00
CA TRP A 3 0.29 -8.11 10.63
C TRP A 3 -0.63 -7.44 11.65
N GLY A 4 -0.12 -6.45 12.42
CA GLY A 4 -0.96 -5.67 13.33
C GLY A 4 -1.99 -4.82 12.58
N PHE A 5 -1.61 -4.20 11.47
CA PHE A 5 -2.54 -3.51 10.59
C PHE A 5 -3.61 -4.47 10.04
N ALA A 6 -3.19 -5.61 9.48
CA ALA A 6 -4.12 -6.58 8.91
C ALA A 6 -5.08 -7.15 9.96
N LEU A 7 -4.60 -7.44 11.15
CA LEU A 7 -5.43 -7.92 12.26
C LEU A 7 -6.45 -6.86 12.70
N LEU A 8 -6.00 -5.62 12.92
CA LEU A 8 -6.88 -4.53 13.32
C LEU A 8 -7.94 -4.25 12.25
N ALA A 9 -7.54 -4.19 10.98
CA ALA A 9 -8.45 -4.02 9.86
C ALA A 9 -9.46 -5.18 9.74
N ALA A 10 -9.02 -6.43 9.96
CA ALA A 10 -9.91 -7.59 9.96
C ALA A 10 -10.94 -7.50 11.10
N VAL A 11 -10.49 -7.25 12.32
CA VAL A 11 -11.39 -7.10 13.48
C VAL A 11 -12.37 -5.96 13.27
N SER A 12 -11.89 -4.77 12.91
CA SER A 12 -12.75 -3.60 12.69
C SER A 12 -13.78 -3.84 11.57
N SER A 13 -13.36 -4.39 10.46
CA SER A 13 -14.25 -4.59 9.30
C SER A 13 -15.24 -5.72 9.51
N LEU A 14 -14.85 -6.83 10.15
CA LEU A 14 -15.77 -7.93 10.44
C LEU A 14 -16.78 -7.56 11.52
N THR A 15 -16.40 -6.70 12.45
CA THR A 15 -17.29 -6.28 13.54
C THR A 15 -18.21 -5.14 13.10
N TYR A 16 -17.69 -4.16 12.37
CA TYR A 16 -18.38 -2.89 12.10
C TYR A 16 -18.57 -2.55 10.62
N GLY A 17 -17.98 -3.30 9.69
CA GLY A 17 -18.01 -2.95 8.26
C GLY A 17 -19.42 -2.89 7.65
N GLY A 18 -20.38 -3.63 8.23
CA GLY A 18 -21.79 -3.57 7.84
C GLY A 18 -22.62 -2.52 8.62
N ASP A 19 -22.07 -1.89 9.65
CA ASP A 19 -22.77 -0.91 10.45
C ASP A 19 -22.75 0.45 9.76
N HIS A 20 -23.93 0.92 9.36
CA HIS A 20 -24.08 2.21 8.66
C HIS A 20 -23.65 3.39 9.54
N ALA A 21 -24.00 3.40 10.84
CA ALA A 21 -23.67 4.49 11.74
C ALA A 21 -22.16 4.61 11.95
N VAL A 22 -21.46 3.46 12.10
CA VAL A 22 -20.01 3.42 12.20
C VAL A 22 -19.35 3.89 10.89
N ASN A 23 -19.85 3.48 9.73
CA ASN A 23 -19.32 3.93 8.44
C ASN A 23 -19.53 5.44 8.24
N VAL A 24 -20.68 5.99 8.64
CA VAL A 24 -20.95 7.44 8.62
C VAL A 24 -19.96 8.18 9.51
N TRP A 25 -19.77 7.72 10.75
CA TRP A 25 -18.85 8.33 11.70
C TRP A 25 -17.38 8.23 11.25
N ALA A 26 -16.98 7.10 10.68
CA ALA A 26 -15.59 6.87 10.23
C ALA A 26 -15.30 7.48 8.86
N SER A 27 -16.29 8.01 8.16
CA SER A 27 -16.11 8.59 6.83
C SER A 27 -15.23 9.84 6.88
N THR A 28 -14.29 9.95 5.95
CA THR A 28 -13.44 11.13 5.77
C THR A 28 -14.14 12.25 4.99
N ASN A 29 -15.47 12.32 5.04
CA ASN A 29 -16.24 13.37 4.39
C ASN A 29 -16.03 14.76 5.04
N LEU A 30 -16.44 15.80 4.32
CA LEU A 30 -16.19 17.18 4.71
C LEU A 30 -16.82 17.55 6.06
N ALA A 31 -17.98 16.96 6.43
CA ALA A 31 -18.61 17.20 7.73
C ALA A 31 -17.73 16.64 8.87
N ASN A 32 -17.35 15.36 8.80
CA ASN A 32 -16.50 14.73 9.82
C ASN A 32 -15.11 15.34 9.90
N MET A 33 -14.57 15.81 8.76
CA MET A 33 -13.29 16.53 8.76
C MET A 33 -13.38 17.88 9.47
N GLY A 34 -14.58 18.46 9.63
CA GLY A 34 -14.82 19.62 10.48
C GLY A 34 -14.93 19.28 11.97
N ASP A 35 -15.57 18.15 12.29
CA ASP A 35 -15.96 17.81 13.65
C ASP A 35 -14.90 16.94 14.38
N HIS A 36 -14.37 15.88 13.73
CA HIS A 36 -13.44 14.93 14.33
C HIS A 36 -12.43 14.36 13.30
N PRO A 37 -11.57 15.21 12.70
CA PRO A 37 -10.75 14.85 11.55
C PRO A 37 -9.75 13.70 11.80
N VAL A 38 -9.18 13.64 13.00
CA VAL A 38 -8.16 12.63 13.34
C VAL A 38 -8.78 11.25 13.45
N GLU A 39 -9.92 11.15 14.13
CA GLU A 39 -10.67 9.93 14.31
C GLU A 39 -11.16 9.39 12.95
N ALA A 40 -11.74 10.26 12.11
CA ALA A 40 -12.20 9.90 10.77
C ALA A 40 -11.05 9.40 9.89
N LEU A 41 -9.92 10.10 9.87
CA LEU A 41 -8.72 9.69 9.10
C LEU A 41 -8.19 8.32 9.54
N ILE A 42 -8.16 8.06 10.85
CA ILE A 42 -7.66 6.78 11.37
C ILE A 42 -8.68 5.68 11.11
N ALA A 43 -9.95 5.89 11.51
CA ALA A 43 -10.99 4.87 11.43
C ALA A 43 -11.25 4.44 9.97
N SER A 44 -11.32 5.39 9.02
CA SER A 44 -11.54 5.09 7.60
C SER A 44 -10.47 4.16 7.02
N ALA A 45 -9.23 4.26 7.48
CA ALA A 45 -8.13 3.43 6.98
C ALA A 45 -8.25 1.95 7.36
N PHE A 46 -9.11 1.60 8.34
CA PHE A 46 -9.29 0.23 8.84
C PHE A 46 -10.63 -0.40 8.52
N LEU A 47 -11.55 0.31 7.86
CA LEU A 47 -12.85 -0.22 7.45
C LEU A 47 -12.85 -0.59 5.96
N PHE A 48 -13.16 -1.86 5.65
CA PHE A 48 -13.04 -2.44 4.31
C PHE A 48 -14.38 -2.80 3.64
N GLY A 49 -15.49 -2.33 4.19
CA GLY A 49 -16.83 -2.59 3.67
C GLY A 49 -17.47 -3.86 4.22
N ALA A 50 -18.74 -4.10 3.84
CA ALA A 50 -19.63 -5.09 4.45
C ALA A 50 -19.50 -6.52 3.88
N ASP A 51 -19.02 -6.68 2.63
CA ASP A 51 -18.84 -8.03 2.06
C ASP A 51 -17.63 -8.74 2.66
N PRO A 52 -17.81 -9.83 3.43
CA PRO A 52 -16.71 -10.49 4.13
C PRO A 52 -15.60 -11.02 3.20
N TRP A 53 -15.97 -11.53 2.02
CA TRP A 53 -14.98 -12.06 1.07
C TRP A 53 -14.19 -10.97 0.36
N ALA A 54 -14.86 -9.90 -0.06
CA ALA A 54 -14.19 -8.73 -0.62
C ALA A 54 -13.29 -8.06 0.43
N CYS A 55 -13.77 -7.96 1.67
CA CYS A 55 -13.03 -7.46 2.82
C CYS A 55 -11.75 -8.30 3.05
N LEU A 56 -11.87 -9.62 3.19
CA LEU A 56 -10.72 -10.51 3.43
C LEU A 56 -9.68 -10.41 2.30
N ARG A 57 -10.10 -10.43 1.04
CA ARG A 57 -9.20 -10.27 -0.11
C ARG A 57 -8.48 -8.92 -0.07
N SER A 58 -9.20 -7.86 0.26
CA SER A 58 -8.65 -6.51 0.32
C SER A 58 -7.66 -6.35 1.47
N ILE A 59 -7.96 -6.92 2.64
CA ILE A 59 -7.05 -6.94 3.80
C ILE A 59 -5.78 -7.75 3.48
N ALA A 60 -5.92 -8.94 2.89
CA ALA A 60 -4.79 -9.76 2.49
C ALA A 60 -3.89 -9.02 1.48
N PHE A 61 -4.49 -8.36 0.50
CA PHE A 61 -3.78 -7.55 -0.48
C PHE A 61 -3.08 -6.35 0.16
N ALA A 62 -3.77 -5.57 1.00
CA ALA A 62 -3.19 -4.45 1.74
C ALA A 62 -2.04 -4.92 2.64
N GLY A 63 -2.23 -6.00 3.38
CA GLY A 63 -1.21 -6.61 4.23
C GLY A 63 0.05 -7.02 3.45
N ALA A 64 -0.12 -7.63 2.28
CA ALA A 64 1.01 -8.00 1.42
C ALA A 64 1.77 -6.78 0.90
N VAL A 65 1.07 -5.74 0.44
CA VAL A 65 1.69 -4.48 -0.04
C VAL A 65 2.41 -3.77 1.11
N LEU A 66 1.80 -3.70 2.30
CA LEU A 66 2.42 -3.10 3.49
C LEU A 66 3.63 -3.89 3.98
N ALA A 67 3.56 -5.24 3.98
CA ALA A 67 4.70 -6.08 4.34
C ALA A 67 5.89 -5.82 3.40
N PHE A 68 5.62 -5.71 2.11
CA PHE A 68 6.65 -5.35 1.12
C PHE A 68 7.22 -3.94 1.37
N LEU A 69 6.37 -2.97 1.67
CA LEU A 69 6.80 -1.59 1.95
C LEU A 69 7.69 -1.53 3.19
N VAL A 70 7.29 -2.24 4.28
CA VAL A 70 8.09 -2.36 5.50
C VAL A 70 9.43 -3.05 5.25
N PHE A 71 9.43 -4.13 4.48
CA PHE A 71 10.67 -4.80 4.08
C PHE A 71 11.61 -3.87 3.31
N ARG A 72 11.06 -3.00 2.45
CA ARG A 72 11.85 -2.10 1.60
C ARG A 72 12.35 -0.85 2.32
N PHE A 73 11.55 -0.24 3.18
CA PHE A 73 11.83 1.07 3.78
C PHE A 73 11.97 1.05 5.29
N GLY A 74 11.62 -0.05 5.96
CA GLY A 74 11.48 -0.13 7.40
C GLY A 74 10.15 0.40 7.92
N ASN A 75 9.82 0.09 9.17
CA ASN A 75 8.50 0.36 9.75
C ASN A 75 8.12 1.85 9.72
N MET A 76 8.99 2.72 10.22
CA MET A 76 8.65 4.16 10.38
C MET A 76 8.42 4.85 9.02
N ARG A 77 9.29 4.57 8.05
CA ARG A 77 9.15 5.15 6.70
C ARG A 77 7.91 4.60 5.97
N ALA A 78 7.61 3.32 6.16
CA ALA A 78 6.41 2.70 5.58
C ALA A 78 5.15 3.36 6.14
N VAL A 79 5.08 3.56 7.48
CA VAL A 79 3.96 4.26 8.12
C VAL A 79 3.83 5.68 7.61
N ALA A 80 4.94 6.43 7.55
CA ALA A 80 4.93 7.79 7.06
C ALA A 80 4.41 7.89 5.61
N LEU A 81 4.81 6.95 4.74
CA LEU A 81 4.34 6.89 3.36
C LEU A 81 2.82 6.69 3.25
N ILE A 82 2.28 5.70 3.97
CA ILE A 82 0.85 5.39 3.91
C ILE A 82 0.00 6.46 4.61
N ALA A 83 0.46 6.96 5.76
CA ALA A 83 -0.20 8.03 6.49
C ALA A 83 -0.24 9.33 5.65
N ALA A 84 0.87 9.68 5.00
CA ALA A 84 0.90 10.82 4.10
C ALA A 84 -0.08 10.63 2.91
N GLY A 85 -0.13 9.43 2.32
CA GLY A 85 -1.09 9.12 1.26
C GLY A 85 -2.54 9.30 1.70
N GLN A 86 -2.88 8.81 2.89
CA GLN A 86 -4.22 8.96 3.48
C GLN A 86 -4.53 10.44 3.77
N VAL A 87 -3.66 11.13 4.49
CA VAL A 87 -3.86 12.52 4.90
C VAL A 87 -3.95 13.45 3.69
N PHE A 88 -2.97 13.41 2.79
CA PHE A 88 -2.98 14.31 1.62
C PHE A 88 -4.08 13.94 0.62
N GLY A 89 -4.36 12.63 0.43
CA GLY A 89 -5.50 12.19 -0.38
C GLY A 89 -6.80 12.80 0.10
N THR A 90 -7.10 12.68 1.38
CA THR A 90 -8.32 13.25 2.00
C THR A 90 -8.31 14.78 1.98
N LEU A 91 -7.25 15.43 2.46
CA LEU A 91 -7.23 16.89 2.58
C LEU A 91 -7.38 17.59 1.22
N VAL A 92 -6.75 17.05 0.17
CA VAL A 92 -6.85 17.64 -1.17
C VAL A 92 -8.22 17.39 -1.79
N SER A 93 -8.77 16.17 -1.67
CA SER A 93 -10.08 15.86 -2.24
C SER A 93 -11.21 16.61 -1.54
N GLU A 94 -11.23 16.61 -0.20
CA GLU A 94 -12.24 17.30 0.58
C GLU A 94 -12.07 18.83 0.51
N GLY A 95 -10.82 19.32 0.50
CA GLY A 95 -10.54 20.74 0.30
C GLY A 95 -11.00 21.25 -1.08
N LEU A 96 -10.82 20.45 -2.12
CA LEU A 96 -11.33 20.78 -3.45
C LEU A 96 -12.87 20.77 -3.47
N LEU A 97 -13.52 19.78 -2.82
CA LEU A 97 -14.96 19.74 -2.69
C LEU A 97 -15.47 20.99 -1.97
N ALA A 98 -14.85 21.37 -0.84
CA ALA A 98 -15.21 22.56 -0.08
C ALA A 98 -15.12 23.82 -0.91
N ALA A 99 -14.03 23.98 -1.69
CA ALA A 99 -13.86 25.13 -2.57
C ALA A 99 -14.92 25.17 -3.68
N ARG A 100 -15.29 24.03 -4.26
CA ARG A 100 -16.35 23.94 -5.29
C ARG A 100 -17.73 24.24 -4.73
N ILE A 101 -18.05 23.78 -3.51
CA ILE A 101 -19.30 24.13 -2.84
C ILE A 101 -19.34 25.64 -2.57
N ALA A 102 -18.27 26.23 -2.06
CA ALA A 102 -18.17 27.66 -1.81
C ALA A 102 -18.32 28.50 -3.09
N ALA A 103 -17.85 27.97 -4.23
CA ALA A 103 -18.00 28.60 -5.54
C ALA A 103 -19.36 28.33 -6.22
N GLY A 104 -20.29 27.60 -5.59
CA GLY A 104 -21.57 27.21 -6.18
C GLY A 104 -21.46 26.19 -7.33
N GLN A 105 -20.32 25.49 -7.44
CA GLN A 105 -20.02 24.51 -8.50
C GLN A 105 -20.31 23.06 -8.09
N ALA A 106 -20.66 22.83 -6.84
CA ALA A 106 -21.01 21.52 -6.30
C ALA A 106 -22.18 21.64 -5.30
N ASP A 107 -22.98 20.58 -5.23
CA ASP A 107 -24.12 20.52 -4.30
C ASP A 107 -23.60 20.47 -2.84
N PRO A 108 -24.09 21.32 -1.94
CA PRO A 108 -23.80 21.26 -0.51
C PRO A 108 -24.11 19.91 0.15
N ALA A 109 -25.05 19.13 -0.38
CA ALA A 109 -25.39 17.78 0.10
C ALA A 109 -24.19 16.81 -0.01
N LEU A 110 -23.23 17.06 -0.90
CA LEU A 110 -22.02 16.24 -1.05
C LEU A 110 -21.10 16.30 0.17
N ARG A 111 -21.30 17.23 1.12
CA ARG A 111 -20.51 17.33 2.37
C ARG A 111 -20.55 16.07 3.23
N THR A 112 -21.61 15.29 3.12
CA THR A 112 -21.83 14.06 3.90
C THR A 112 -21.68 12.79 3.07
N THR A 113 -21.14 12.89 1.84
CA THR A 113 -20.90 11.72 0.99
C THR A 113 -19.92 10.77 1.68
N LEU A 114 -20.30 9.48 1.74
CA LEU A 114 -19.44 8.47 2.37
C LEU A 114 -18.14 8.28 1.59
N ASP A 115 -17.02 8.49 2.28
CA ASP A 115 -15.68 8.17 1.82
C ASP A 115 -14.97 7.35 2.91
N VAL A 116 -15.11 6.04 2.83
CA VAL A 116 -14.58 5.09 3.82
C VAL A 116 -13.77 4.03 3.09
N GLY A 117 -12.62 3.69 3.65
CA GLY A 117 -11.80 2.60 3.15
C GLY A 117 -10.32 2.94 3.02
N PRO A 118 -9.45 1.92 3.03
CA PRO A 118 -8.00 2.08 2.98
C PRO A 118 -7.48 2.34 1.56
N SER A 119 -8.33 2.76 0.64
CA SER A 119 -7.97 2.86 -0.78
C SER A 119 -6.80 3.82 -1.01
N TYR A 120 -6.75 4.97 -0.32
CA TYR A 120 -5.65 5.92 -0.39
C TYR A 120 -4.34 5.34 0.17
N VAL A 121 -4.43 4.57 1.28
CA VAL A 121 -3.30 3.83 1.86
C VAL A 121 -2.73 2.84 0.83
N ILE A 122 -3.59 2.05 0.19
CA ILE A 122 -3.18 1.02 -0.78
C ILE A 122 -2.58 1.66 -2.03
N VAL A 123 -3.23 2.69 -2.56
CA VAL A 123 -2.77 3.37 -3.78
C VAL A 123 -1.42 4.05 -3.56
N SER A 124 -1.23 4.76 -2.44
CA SER A 124 0.05 5.39 -2.09
C SER A 124 1.16 4.36 -1.88
N ALA A 125 0.86 3.24 -1.21
CA ALA A 125 1.81 2.15 -1.00
C ALA A 125 2.23 1.50 -2.32
N LEU A 126 1.30 1.20 -3.22
CA LEU A 126 1.61 0.67 -4.56
C LEU A 126 2.45 1.66 -5.38
N ALA A 127 2.09 2.95 -5.36
CA ALA A 127 2.85 4.00 -6.04
C ALA A 127 4.29 4.10 -5.51
N ALA A 128 4.47 3.98 -4.19
CA ALA A 128 5.80 3.94 -3.57
C ALA A 128 6.61 2.71 -4.04
N VAL A 129 5.97 1.54 -4.20
CA VAL A 129 6.63 0.35 -4.74
C VAL A 129 7.01 0.53 -6.21
N VAL A 130 6.16 1.15 -7.03
CA VAL A 130 6.48 1.48 -8.43
C VAL A 130 7.71 2.38 -8.51
N ALA A 131 7.76 3.43 -7.68
CA ALA A 131 8.86 4.40 -7.68
C ALA A 131 10.19 3.82 -7.18
N ALA A 132 10.15 3.01 -6.11
CA ALA A 132 11.36 2.64 -5.37
C ALA A 132 11.51 1.14 -5.05
N GLY A 133 10.72 0.28 -5.66
CA GLY A 133 10.85 -1.18 -5.52
C GLY A 133 12.25 -1.68 -5.87
N ALA A 134 12.78 -2.61 -5.05
CA ALA A 134 14.16 -3.08 -5.17
C ALA A 134 14.45 -3.84 -6.47
N ARG A 135 13.50 -4.64 -6.93
CA ARG A 135 13.60 -5.43 -8.17
C ARG A 135 12.62 -4.92 -9.22
N ARG A 136 12.97 -5.05 -10.50
CA ARG A 136 12.09 -4.62 -11.62
C ARG A 136 10.74 -5.31 -11.58
N TRP A 137 10.68 -6.60 -11.25
CA TRP A 137 9.42 -7.33 -11.20
C TRP A 137 8.47 -6.82 -10.09
N HIS A 138 9.00 -6.38 -8.92
CA HIS A 138 8.17 -5.75 -7.88
C HIS A 138 7.49 -4.49 -8.43
N ARG A 139 8.24 -3.67 -9.16
CA ARG A 139 7.73 -2.43 -9.75
C ARG A 139 6.67 -2.72 -10.80
N TRP A 140 6.92 -3.73 -11.66
CA TRP A 140 5.94 -4.14 -12.66
C TRP A 140 4.69 -4.77 -12.04
N ALA A 141 4.81 -5.60 -11.01
CA ALA A 141 3.67 -6.16 -10.28
C ALA A 141 2.83 -5.07 -9.61
N ALA A 142 3.45 -4.08 -8.96
CA ALA A 142 2.75 -2.96 -8.38
C ALA A 142 2.09 -2.07 -9.45
N PHE A 143 2.77 -1.84 -10.58
CA PHE A 143 2.20 -1.11 -11.72
C PHE A 143 1.00 -1.84 -12.30
N ALA A 144 1.09 -3.15 -12.52
CA ALA A 144 -0.02 -3.97 -13.02
C ALA A 144 -1.21 -3.95 -12.04
N ALA A 145 -0.95 -4.00 -10.73
CA ALA A 145 -1.99 -3.88 -9.71
C ALA A 145 -2.68 -2.51 -9.74
N LEU A 146 -1.94 -1.41 -9.94
CA LEU A 146 -2.49 -0.06 -10.14
C LEU A 146 -3.27 0.04 -11.46
N ALA A 147 -2.71 -0.48 -12.55
CA ALA A 147 -3.36 -0.47 -13.86
C ALA A 147 -4.69 -1.25 -13.85
N GLY A 148 -4.73 -2.41 -13.20
CA GLY A 148 -5.96 -3.18 -13.04
C GLY A 148 -7.02 -2.47 -12.20
N ARG A 149 -6.62 -1.53 -11.34
CA ARG A 149 -7.53 -0.68 -10.54
C ARG A 149 -7.81 0.68 -11.17
N ALA A 150 -7.12 1.03 -12.26
CA ALA A 150 -7.22 2.34 -12.89
C ALA A 150 -8.66 2.77 -13.19
N PRO A 151 -9.55 1.92 -13.76
CA PRO A 151 -10.94 2.32 -14.00
C PRO A 151 -11.66 2.73 -12.72
N HIS A 152 -11.41 2.03 -11.61
CA HIS A 152 -12.00 2.37 -10.31
C HIS A 152 -11.36 3.63 -9.70
N ILE A 153 -10.03 3.79 -9.83
CA ILE A 153 -9.28 4.93 -9.31
C ILE A 153 -9.66 6.24 -10.02
N THR A 154 -9.92 6.17 -11.34
CA THR A 154 -10.15 7.37 -12.17
C THR A 154 -11.63 7.63 -12.48
N SER A 155 -12.55 6.72 -12.10
CA SER A 155 -13.99 6.90 -12.32
C SER A 155 -14.47 8.18 -11.63
N GLY A 156 -15.05 9.12 -12.41
CA GLY A 156 -15.51 10.42 -11.92
C GLY A 156 -14.40 11.48 -11.78
N LEU A 157 -13.19 11.24 -12.30
CA LEU A 157 -12.13 12.25 -12.27
C LEU A 157 -12.47 13.49 -13.13
N THR A 158 -13.18 13.30 -14.25
CA THR A 158 -13.64 14.39 -15.11
C THR A 158 -14.63 15.33 -14.43
N THR A 159 -15.38 14.80 -13.47
CA THR A 159 -16.32 15.57 -12.63
C THR A 159 -15.70 16.05 -11.32
N LEU A 160 -14.39 15.82 -11.14
CA LEU A 160 -13.65 16.14 -9.92
C LEU A 160 -14.31 15.53 -8.67
N GLY A 161 -14.72 14.26 -8.77
CA GLY A 161 -15.26 13.52 -7.63
C GLY A 161 -14.23 13.39 -6.50
N VAL A 162 -14.67 13.32 -5.25
CA VAL A 162 -13.81 13.25 -4.06
C VAL A 162 -12.85 12.07 -4.15
N THR A 163 -13.37 10.88 -4.28
CA THR A 163 -12.58 9.63 -4.28
C THR A 163 -11.51 9.58 -5.39
N PRO A 164 -11.81 9.89 -6.68
CA PRO A 164 -10.77 9.86 -7.71
C PRO A 164 -9.71 10.95 -7.55
N VAL A 165 -10.07 12.15 -7.06
CA VAL A 165 -9.09 13.20 -6.74
C VAL A 165 -8.17 12.74 -5.60
N GLY A 166 -8.75 12.15 -4.55
CA GLY A 166 -7.99 11.59 -3.43
C GLY A 166 -7.04 10.47 -3.87
N HIS A 167 -7.47 9.57 -4.76
CA HIS A 167 -6.61 8.50 -5.30
C HIS A 167 -5.42 9.06 -6.08
N VAL A 168 -5.63 10.02 -6.98
CA VAL A 168 -4.55 10.65 -7.76
C VAL A 168 -3.57 11.37 -6.84
N THR A 169 -4.08 12.06 -5.83
CA THR A 169 -3.26 12.73 -4.82
C THR A 169 -2.45 11.72 -4.00
N ALA A 170 -3.07 10.65 -3.50
CA ALA A 170 -2.41 9.60 -2.75
C ALA A 170 -1.32 8.90 -3.58
N LEU A 171 -1.60 8.62 -4.86
CA LEU A 171 -0.64 8.05 -5.82
C LEU A 171 0.58 8.97 -5.98
N SER A 172 0.34 10.25 -6.24
CA SER A 172 1.39 11.24 -6.43
C SER A 172 2.24 11.40 -5.16
N THR A 173 1.60 11.46 -4.00
CA THR A 173 2.26 11.56 -2.69
C THR A 173 3.14 10.35 -2.43
N GLY A 174 2.63 9.13 -2.61
CA GLY A 174 3.39 7.89 -2.42
C GLY A 174 4.60 7.81 -3.35
N MET A 175 4.43 8.19 -4.61
CA MET A 175 5.51 8.19 -5.61
C MET A 175 6.61 9.20 -5.26
N LEU A 176 6.25 10.45 -4.97
CA LEU A 176 7.19 11.54 -4.68
C LEU A 176 7.99 11.27 -3.40
N LEU A 177 7.32 10.84 -2.32
CA LEU A 177 7.98 10.54 -1.06
C LEU A 177 8.92 9.34 -1.20
N ALA A 178 8.51 8.27 -1.87
CA ALA A 178 9.36 7.10 -2.09
C ALA A 178 10.57 7.43 -2.96
N TRP A 179 10.41 8.30 -3.96
CA TRP A 179 11.51 8.79 -4.78
C TRP A 179 12.49 9.64 -3.96
N GLY A 180 11.98 10.55 -3.12
CA GLY A 180 12.78 11.35 -2.20
C GLY A 180 13.59 10.48 -1.24
N LEU A 181 12.97 9.47 -0.62
CA LEU A 181 13.65 8.52 0.27
C LEU A 181 14.75 7.73 -0.46
N ARG A 182 14.48 7.27 -1.68
CA ARG A 182 15.49 6.58 -2.50
C ARG A 182 16.68 7.47 -2.83
N SER A 183 16.43 8.73 -3.16
CA SER A 183 17.48 9.70 -3.49
C SER A 183 18.34 10.02 -2.27
N SER A 184 17.73 10.17 -1.10
CA SER A 184 18.44 10.38 0.17
C SER A 184 19.34 9.19 0.52
N ASP A 185 18.83 7.95 0.42
CA ASP A 185 19.61 6.74 0.68
C ASP A 185 20.82 6.63 -0.30
N ALA A 186 20.63 7.01 -1.56
CA ALA A 186 21.72 7.03 -2.54
C ALA A 186 22.80 8.06 -2.18
N ARG A 187 22.39 9.27 -1.77
CA ARG A 187 23.30 10.34 -1.33
C ARG A 187 24.10 9.94 -0.09
N HIS A 188 23.44 9.35 0.93
CA HIS A 188 24.13 8.87 2.12
C HIS A 188 25.17 7.80 1.80
N ARG A 189 24.85 6.82 0.96
CA ARG A 189 25.83 5.81 0.52
C ARG A 189 27.01 6.42 -0.24
N TYR A 190 26.76 7.42 -1.07
CA TYR A 190 27.81 8.13 -1.79
C TYR A 190 28.76 8.88 -0.85
N LEU A 191 28.23 9.68 0.05
CA LEU A 191 29.01 10.42 1.04
C LEU A 191 29.83 9.48 1.94
N HIS A 192 29.24 8.39 2.43
CA HIS A 192 29.94 7.39 3.23
C HIS A 192 31.11 6.75 2.47
N ARG A 193 30.95 6.50 1.16
CA ARG A 193 32.07 5.99 0.33
C ARG A 193 33.19 7.03 0.17
N LEU A 194 32.84 8.30 0.07
CA LEU A 194 33.85 9.36 0.00
C LEU A 194 34.63 9.50 1.32
N THR A 195 33.96 9.44 2.47
CA THR A 195 34.62 9.50 3.78
C THR A 195 35.56 8.32 4.00
N LEU A 196 35.17 7.11 3.59
CA LEU A 196 36.04 5.94 3.66
C LEU A 196 37.28 6.06 2.73
N ARG A 197 37.16 6.70 1.57
CA ARG A 197 38.29 6.94 0.66
C ARG A 197 39.17 8.10 1.12
N ALA A 198 38.62 9.07 1.83
CA ALA A 198 39.34 10.21 2.36
C ALA A 198 39.99 9.92 3.72
N ALA A 199 39.66 8.79 4.36
CA ALA A 199 40.37 8.36 5.56
C ALA A 199 41.85 8.23 5.18
N PRO A 200 42.75 9.03 5.80
CA PRO A 200 44.17 8.94 5.49
C PRO A 200 44.58 7.50 5.74
N LEU A 201 45.33 6.94 4.79
CA LEU A 201 46.14 5.77 5.05
C LEU A 201 46.99 6.20 6.26
N GLN A 202 46.55 5.83 7.47
CA GLN A 202 47.43 5.89 8.61
C GLN A 202 48.61 5.02 8.18
N THR A 203 49.63 5.72 7.67
CA THR A 203 50.94 5.14 7.55
C THR A 203 51.21 4.56 8.93
N GLU A 204 51.03 3.23 9.04
CA GLU A 204 51.55 2.48 10.13
C GLU A 204 52.99 2.94 10.25
N GLY A 205 53.22 3.84 11.21
CA GLY A 205 54.55 4.18 11.67
C GLY A 205 55.20 2.85 12.00
N ARG A 206 55.98 2.38 11.05
CA ARG A 206 56.78 1.15 11.11
C ARG A 206 57.70 1.32 12.34
N THR A 207 57.16 1.11 13.52
CA THR A 207 57.95 0.81 14.67
C THR A 207 58.59 -0.55 14.39
N ASN A 208 59.90 -0.55 14.12
CA ASN A 208 60.75 -1.72 14.08
C ASN A 208 60.74 -2.45 15.44
N GLY A 209 59.58 -2.93 15.85
CA GLY A 209 59.36 -3.84 16.95
C GLY A 209 59.39 -5.28 16.41
N ARG A 210 60.46 -6.00 16.78
CA ARG A 210 60.63 -7.45 16.59
C ARG A 210 59.27 -8.15 16.71
N VAL A 211 58.77 -8.68 15.56
CA VAL A 211 57.60 -9.57 15.53
C VAL A 211 57.98 -10.86 16.25
N PRO A 212 57.32 -11.24 17.38
CA PRO A 212 57.45 -12.59 17.90
C PRO A 212 56.85 -13.53 16.83
N SER A 213 57.64 -14.54 16.46
CA SER A 213 57.25 -15.62 15.54
C SER A 213 56.00 -16.31 16.08
N VAL A 214 54.83 -15.87 15.62
CA VAL A 214 53.55 -16.54 15.88
C VAL A 214 53.49 -17.78 14.98
N ALA A 215 53.51 -18.95 15.59
CA ALA A 215 53.35 -20.24 14.92
C ALA A 215 52.14 -20.21 13.96
N ARG A 216 52.38 -20.58 12.70
CA ARG A 216 51.37 -20.71 11.66
C ARG A 216 50.27 -21.66 12.14
N PRO A 217 48.97 -21.23 12.16
CA PRO A 217 47.88 -22.19 12.39
C PRO A 217 47.87 -23.24 11.26
N PRO A 218 47.49 -24.48 11.56
CA PRO A 218 47.47 -25.56 10.57
C PRO A 218 46.54 -25.21 9.43
N ALA A 219 46.98 -25.49 8.22
CA ALA A 219 46.27 -25.21 6.97
C ALA A 219 44.85 -25.81 7.06
N ARG A 220 43.81 -24.94 7.01
CA ARG A 220 42.43 -25.36 6.87
C ARG A 220 42.30 -26.17 5.60
N ARG A 221 41.99 -27.47 5.77
CA ARG A 221 41.70 -28.41 4.70
C ARG A 221 40.59 -27.80 3.83
N ARG A 222 40.90 -27.51 2.58
CA ARG A 222 39.93 -27.04 1.59
C ARG A 222 38.96 -28.20 1.34
N VAL A 223 37.72 -28.08 1.88
CA VAL A 223 36.64 -29.01 1.57
C VAL A 223 36.25 -28.72 0.11
N THR A 224 36.50 -29.67 -0.75
CA THR A 224 36.09 -29.62 -2.16
C THR A 224 34.58 -29.83 -2.25
N PRO A 225 33.86 -29.19 -3.23
CA PRO A 225 32.39 -29.22 -3.36
C PRO A 225 31.81 -30.61 -3.74
N HIS A 226 32.62 -31.68 -3.83
CA HIS A 226 32.18 -32.99 -4.33
C HIS A 226 31.64 -33.96 -3.30
N ASP A 227 31.73 -33.69 -1.97
CA ASP A 227 31.32 -34.64 -0.95
C ASP A 227 29.87 -34.42 -0.40
N ARG A 228 29.00 -33.87 -1.22
CA ARG A 228 27.59 -33.63 -0.82
C ARG A 228 26.59 -34.15 -1.86
N LEU A 229 26.70 -35.41 -2.23
CA LEU A 229 25.63 -36.14 -2.92
C LEU A 229 25.61 -37.58 -2.40
N ASP A 230 24.94 -37.80 -1.28
CA ASP A 230 24.29 -39.06 -0.97
C ASP A 230 23.38 -38.86 0.24
N GLY A 231 22.12 -39.08 0.04
CA GLY A 231 21.20 -39.25 1.16
C GLY A 231 19.87 -38.53 1.03
N THR A 232 18.87 -39.32 0.67
CA THR A 232 17.45 -39.21 0.91
C THR A 232 16.63 -38.40 -0.13
N GLY A 233 16.17 -39.18 -1.10
CA GLY A 233 15.06 -38.83 -1.99
C GLY A 233 13.75 -38.68 -1.24
N VAL A 234 13.16 -37.52 -1.31
CA VAL A 234 11.71 -37.35 -1.10
C VAL A 234 11.12 -36.96 -2.46
N LYS A 235 10.52 -37.95 -3.12
CA LYS A 235 9.63 -37.77 -4.24
C LYS A 235 8.34 -37.12 -3.73
N LEU A 236 8.12 -35.86 -4.06
CA LEU A 236 6.80 -35.26 -4.04
C LEU A 236 6.27 -35.21 -5.47
N SER A 237 5.53 -36.23 -5.84
CA SER A 237 4.70 -36.27 -7.02
C SER A 237 3.26 -35.93 -6.61
N THR A 238 2.72 -34.79 -7.05
CA THR A 238 1.29 -34.59 -7.25
C THR A 238 1.09 -33.71 -8.47
N PRO A 239 0.39 -34.17 -9.49
CA PRO A 239 -0.05 -33.32 -10.58
C PRO A 239 -1.29 -32.54 -10.13
N PHE A 240 -1.26 -31.23 -10.26
CA PHE A 240 -2.43 -30.37 -10.09
C PHE A 240 -3.17 -30.31 -11.45
N GLU A 241 -4.26 -31.09 -11.56
CA GLU A 241 -5.18 -31.01 -12.69
C GLU A 241 -5.97 -29.71 -12.62
N THR A 242 -5.78 -28.90 -13.64
CA THR A 242 -6.57 -27.69 -13.90
C THR A 242 -7.90 -28.09 -14.54
N HIS A 243 -8.99 -28.12 -13.78
CA HIS A 243 -10.34 -28.12 -14.34
C HIS A 243 -10.78 -26.69 -14.66
N CYS A 244 -10.75 -26.35 -15.94
CA CYS A 244 -11.54 -25.25 -16.52
C CYS A 244 -13.00 -25.62 -16.52
N GLY A 245 -13.79 -25.06 -15.58
CA GLY A 245 -15.24 -25.06 -15.60
C GLY A 245 -15.75 -23.70 -16.10
N ALA A 246 -16.05 -23.58 -17.36
CA ALA A 246 -16.81 -22.48 -17.92
C ALA A 246 -18.26 -22.59 -17.46
N SER A 247 -18.72 -21.66 -16.63
CA SER A 247 -20.15 -21.49 -16.34
C SER A 247 -20.60 -20.12 -16.86
N SER A 248 -21.18 -20.18 -18.06
CA SER A 248 -22.01 -19.11 -18.63
C SER A 248 -23.33 -19.04 -17.85
N LEU A 249 -23.57 -17.96 -17.14
CA LEU A 249 -24.88 -17.59 -16.62
C LEU A 249 -25.31 -16.29 -17.31
N THR A 250 -26.04 -16.45 -18.40
CA THR A 250 -26.94 -15.43 -18.94
C THR A 250 -28.13 -15.30 -17.99
N SER A 251 -28.20 -14.20 -17.26
CA SER A 251 -29.39 -13.78 -16.50
C SER A 251 -30.02 -12.60 -17.21
N THR A 252 -31.01 -12.90 -18.03
CA THR A 252 -32.01 -11.95 -18.53
C THR A 252 -33.05 -11.73 -17.44
N ALA A 253 -33.07 -10.53 -16.83
CA ALA A 253 -34.18 -10.11 -15.98
C ALA A 253 -35.18 -9.33 -16.80
N PRO A 254 -36.51 -9.57 -16.63
CA PRO A 254 -37.55 -8.83 -17.34
C PRO A 254 -37.79 -7.48 -16.67
N VAL A 255 -37.82 -6.45 -17.50
CA VAL A 255 -38.32 -5.12 -17.15
C VAL A 255 -39.84 -5.21 -16.96
N SER A 256 -40.31 -5.02 -15.73
CA SER A 256 -41.74 -4.82 -15.42
C SER A 256 -42.02 -3.34 -15.34
N SER A 257 -42.60 -2.80 -16.37
CA SER A 257 -43.31 -1.50 -16.34
C SER A 257 -44.63 -1.69 -15.60
N LYS A 258 -44.81 -1.02 -14.48
CA LYS A 258 -46.11 -0.73 -13.92
C LYS A 258 -46.30 0.76 -13.89
N ASP A 259 -47.08 1.24 -14.87
CA ASP A 259 -47.85 2.45 -14.80
C ASP A 259 -48.90 2.29 -13.69
N GLU A 260 -48.83 3.14 -12.68
CA GLU A 260 -50.00 3.38 -11.82
C GLU A 260 -50.22 4.89 -11.73
N GLY A 261 -51.37 5.24 -12.30
CA GLY A 261 -51.92 6.56 -12.43
C GLY A 261 -52.19 7.23 -11.10
N CYS A 262 -52.04 8.55 -11.08
CA CYS A 262 -52.66 9.46 -10.12
C CYS A 262 -54.17 9.52 -10.33
N PRO A 263 -54.97 9.54 -9.26
CA PRO A 263 -56.20 10.30 -9.24
C PRO A 263 -55.99 11.56 -8.41
N GLY A 264 -56.46 12.67 -8.97
CA GLY A 264 -56.55 13.95 -8.29
C GLY A 264 -57.61 13.96 -7.19
N GLU A 265 -57.34 14.82 -6.18
CA GLU A 265 -58.24 15.80 -5.58
C GLU A 265 -57.39 16.79 -4.82
#